data_44115af6482d03600230edcf823da26b
#
_entry.id   44115af6482d03600230edcf823da26b
#
_cell.length_a   1.000
_cell.length_b   1.000
_cell.length_c   1.000
_cell.angle_alpha   90.00
_cell.angle_beta   90.00
_cell.angle_gamma   90.00
#
_symmetry.space_group_name_H-M   'P 1'
#
loop_
_entity.id
_entity.type
_entity.pdbx_description
1 polymer ?
#
loop_
_entity_poly.entity_id
_entity_poly.type
_entity_poly.pdbx_seq_one_letter_code
_entity_poly.pdbx_strand_id
1 'polypeptide(L)' 'MTLKEKIKEYVDDHYKYYAFYPYDVEVDGKLYSYDEYMAIIHPEVIL' A
#
# COMPACT_ATOMS: atom_id res chain seq x y z
N MET A 1 1.78 1.90 15.05
CA MET A 1 1.88 2.27 13.63
C MET A 1 0.53 2.66 13.08
N THR A 2 0.51 3.67 12.24
CA THR A 2 -0.73 4.06 11.56
C THR A 2 -1.01 3.10 10.40
N LEU A 3 -2.23 3.12 9.89
CA LEU A 3 -2.58 2.32 8.72
C LEU A 3 -1.69 2.66 7.53
N LYS A 4 -1.44 3.95 7.33
CA LYS A 4 -0.57 4.41 6.25
C LYS A 4 0.83 3.80 6.35
N GLU A 5 1.38 3.80 7.55
CA GLU A 5 2.71 3.24 7.76
C GLU A 5 2.76 1.74 7.52
N LYS A 6 1.73 1.04 7.97
CA LYS A 6 1.66 -0.42 7.76
C LYS A 6 1.59 -0.77 6.29
N ILE A 7 0.74 -0.07 5.56
CA ILE A 7 0.59 -0.30 4.12
C ILE A 7 1.88 0.05 3.38
N LYS A 8 2.45 1.20 3.70
CA LYS A 8 3.68 1.64 3.05
C LYS A 8 4.81 0.66 3.28
N GLU A 9 4.96 0.15 4.50
CA GLU A 9 6.00 -0.80 4.81
C GLU A 9 5.82 -2.09 4.00
N TYR A 10 4.59 -2.59 3.91
CA TYR A 10 4.29 -3.78 3.14
C TYR A 10 4.61 -3.57 1.65
N VAL A 11 4.15 -2.46 1.11
CA VAL A 11 4.32 -2.15 -0.31
C VAL A 11 5.80 -1.94 -0.65
N ASP A 12 6.52 -1.22 0.20
CA ASP A 12 7.94 -0.98 -0.02
C ASP A 12 8.73 -2.29 -0.01
N ASP A 13 8.39 -3.17 0.92
CA ASP A 13 9.05 -4.47 1.01
C ASP A 13 8.76 -5.32 -0.23
N HIS A 14 7.52 -5.30 -0.69
CA HIS A 14 7.14 -6.02 -1.89
C HIS A 14 7.90 -5.50 -3.11
N TYR A 15 7.98 -4.18 -3.23
CA TYR A 15 8.69 -3.56 -4.35
C TYR A 15 10.18 -3.92 -4.31
N LYS A 16 10.75 -4.01 -3.13
CA LYS A 16 12.16 -4.36 -2.97
C LYS A 16 12.45 -5.73 -3.55
N TYR A 17 11.54 -6.69 -3.35
CA TYR A 17 11.75 -8.05 -3.82
C TYR A 17 11.34 -8.27 -5.27
N TYR A 18 10.27 -7.61 -5.71
CA TYR A 18 9.65 -7.92 -7.00
C TYR A 18 9.79 -6.80 -8.03
N ALA A 19 10.23 -5.61 -7.61
CA ALA A 19 10.40 -4.45 -8.46
C ALA A 19 9.09 -3.94 -9.07
N PHE A 20 7.95 -4.25 -8.46
CA PHE A 20 6.65 -3.70 -8.83
C PHE A 20 5.75 -3.68 -7.61
N TYR A 21 4.73 -2.84 -7.66
CA TYR A 21 3.78 -2.74 -6.55
C TYR A 21 2.73 -3.86 -6.64
N PRO A 22 2.26 -4.37 -5.49
CA PRO A 22 1.23 -5.42 -5.49
C PRO A 22 -0.11 -4.87 -5.95
N TYR A 23 -0.95 -5.77 -6.47
CA TYR A 23 -2.31 -5.40 -6.87
C TYR A 23 -3.19 -5.10 -5.67
N ASP A 24 -2.91 -5.72 -4.54
CA ASP A 24 -3.64 -5.48 -3.31
C ASP A 24 -2.77 -5.79 -2.12
N VAL A 25 -3.20 -5.31 -0.95
CA VAL A 25 -2.52 -5.60 0.31
C VAL A 25 -3.56 -5.92 1.36
N GLU A 26 -3.21 -6.76 2.31
CA GLU A 26 -4.07 -7.06 3.44
C GLU A 26 -3.42 -6.55 4.72
N VAL A 27 -4.14 -5.69 5.43
CA VAL A 27 -3.66 -5.12 6.68
C VAL A 27 -4.78 -5.21 7.71
N ASP A 28 -4.47 -5.79 8.85
CA ASP A 28 -5.42 -5.93 9.97
C ASP A 28 -6.72 -6.62 9.54
N GLY A 29 -6.58 -7.61 8.66
CA GLY A 29 -7.72 -8.38 8.21
C GLY A 29 -8.57 -7.74 7.12
N LYS A 30 -8.16 -6.56 6.64
CA LYS A 30 -8.87 -5.88 5.56
C LYS A 30 -8.03 -5.84 4.30
N LEU A 31 -8.65 -6.13 3.17
CA LEU A 31 -7.98 -6.12 1.87
C LEU A 31 -8.16 -4.76 1.21
N TYR A 32 -7.04 -4.19 0.75
CA TYR A 32 -7.03 -2.91 0.06
C TYR A 32 -6.54 -3.13 -1.37
N SER A 33 -7.30 -2.66 -2.34
CA SER A 33 -6.88 -2.75 -3.73
C SER A 33 -5.78 -1.72 -4.01
N TYR A 34 -5.16 -1.84 -5.19
CA TYR A 34 -4.11 -0.91 -5.60
C TYR A 34 -4.57 0.55 -5.47
N ASP A 35 -5.74 0.87 -6.04
CA ASP A 35 -6.25 2.24 -5.99
C ASP A 35 -6.50 2.69 -4.56
N GLU A 36 -7.02 1.80 -3.73
CA GLU A 36 -7.33 2.13 -2.35
C GLU A 36 -6.07 2.41 -1.54
N TYR A 37 -5.07 1.53 -1.62
CA TYR A 37 -3.89 1.76 -0.81
C TYR A 37 -3.03 2.91 -1.34
N MET A 38 -3.02 3.13 -2.65
CA MET A 38 -2.29 4.26 -3.21
C MET A 38 -2.90 5.59 -2.74
N ALA A 39 -4.23 5.64 -2.64
CA ALA A 39 -4.90 6.84 -2.12
C ALA A 39 -4.54 7.09 -0.65
N ILE A 40 -4.21 6.05 0.09
CA ILE A 40 -3.83 6.18 1.49
C ILE A 40 -2.38 6.63 1.64
N ILE A 41 -1.46 6.05 0.87
CA ILE A 41 -0.03 6.35 1.02
C ILE A 41 0.42 7.54 0.18
N HIS A 42 -0.30 7.88 -0.88
CA HIS A 42 0.03 9.01 -1.75
C HIS A 42 -1.19 9.86 -2.06
N PRO A 43 -1.85 10.42 -1.05
CA PRO A 43 -3.07 11.20 -1.28
C PRO A 43 -2.85 12.44 -2.16
N GLU A 44 -1.66 12.98 -2.15
CA GLU A 44 -1.33 14.17 -2.92
C GLU A 44 -1.25 13.92 -4.42
N VAL A 45 -1.20 12.67 -4.82
CA VAL A 45 -1.13 12.28 -6.24
C VAL A 45 -2.52 12.09 -6.83
N ILE A 46 -3.52 11.91 -5.98
CA ILE A 46 -4.90 11.68 -6.39
C ILE A 46 -5.60 13.02 -6.61
N LEU A 47 -5.91 13.32 -7.83
CA LEU A 47 -6.56 14.59 -8.17
C LEU A 47 -7.96 14.39 -8.72
#